data_a2b76574accdf9c074e6c833308bb33c
#
_entry.id   a2b76574accdf9c074e6c833308bb33c
#
_cell.length_a   1.000
_cell.length_b   1.000
_cell.length_c   1.000
_cell.angle_alpha   90.00
_cell.angle_beta   90.00
_cell.angle_gamma   90.00
#
_symmetry.space_group_name_H-M   'P 1'
#
loop_
_entity.id
_entity.type
_entity.pdbx_description
1 polymer ?
#
loop_
_entity_poly.entity_id
_entity_poly.type
_entity_poly.pdbx_seq_one_letter_code
_entity_poly.pdbx_strand_id
1 'polypeptide(L)'
;MSLFIKRFFPLAAIVVVSLCTGCSNGTAVVGPPPPPPSGNFSNASLKGQYAFSMSGTELCAGFSSAFTRVGSFTADGNGHITGGLEDVNVCTGVFTLQFSNSNYSISADGRGTLHLTNNTGTTNYSITLSSSSQGAIAQTDLNSTASGSFQRQNTAAFSNPAIAGDYVFDVAGINVRLNPESVIGRFTADGAVGINSGLFDSNEAGTPSNQQLFPAGAFYQVDTNGDGTNFGRGTANIAGHNFAFYIVDATRLKLLGTDFPAEFSGEAFAQQNIAFSDASLNDGFAFLLGGASSTGPIATAGRFTADGAGNLSEIFLDENNNGSLTLLPSQGGTVTGSYTVDANGLGGGTATWRDSNAGTFSFIFYMISPTKAVFQETDSGITSDGTLLAQTAGPISATGLAGDFAFVWSGVDTDEADFVGQLHLTSTSGNNASGIMDFNEFGAGKQFFDIQFSGPLTVTAPGTGPNTLVLTTTFPSPTTFNFTAYAVDANTVLLVGVDNNRVLAGSVARQP
;
A
#
# COMPACT_ATOMS: atom_id res chain seq x y z
N MET A 1 -2.48 -1.84 -2.86
CA MET A 1 -1.13 -1.33 -2.68
C MET A 1 -1.04 -0.90 -1.23
N SER A 2 -0.46 -1.74 -0.39
CA SER A 2 -0.29 -1.44 1.04
C SER A 2 0.96 -0.59 1.16
N LEU A 3 0.87 0.58 1.74
CA LEU A 3 1.99 1.48 1.90
C LEU A 3 2.67 1.25 3.23
N PHE A 4 3.98 1.13 3.18
CA PHE A 4 4.86 0.79 4.29
C PHE A 4 5.33 1.97 5.14
N ILE A 5 4.73 3.13 5.04
CA ILE A 5 5.10 4.29 5.86
C ILE A 5 4.92 4.04 7.37
N LYS A 6 4.29 2.94 7.74
CA LYS A 6 3.67 2.68 9.01
C LYS A 6 4.54 2.10 10.12
N ARG A 7 5.86 1.93 9.96
CA ARG A 7 6.49 0.90 10.80
C ARG A 7 7.64 1.34 11.68
N PHE A 8 7.88 2.63 11.89
CA PHE A 8 9.12 3.01 12.55
C PHE A 8 8.97 4.07 13.62
N PHE A 9 8.97 3.61 14.88
CA PHE A 9 9.47 4.42 15.98
C PHE A 9 10.78 3.82 16.50
N PRO A 10 11.91 4.52 16.37
CA PRO A 10 13.07 4.18 17.17
C PRO A 10 12.73 4.44 18.64
N LEU A 11 13.01 3.49 19.50
CA LEU A 11 12.94 3.61 20.94
C LEU A 11 13.95 4.68 21.41
N ALA A 12 13.55 5.95 21.36
CA ALA A 12 14.20 7.01 22.14
C ALA A 12 13.34 7.18 23.39
N ALA A 13 13.71 6.46 24.47
CA ALA A 13 13.08 6.63 25.75
C ALA A 13 13.33 8.04 26.27
N ILE A 14 12.40 8.94 26.06
CA ILE A 14 12.24 10.14 26.86
C ILE A 14 11.09 9.87 27.82
N VAL A 15 11.45 9.50 29.05
CA VAL A 15 10.51 9.44 30.16
C VAL A 15 10.05 10.86 30.49
N VAL A 16 8.93 11.27 29.93
CA VAL A 16 8.15 12.38 30.48
C VAL A 16 6.98 11.75 31.22
N VAL A 17 7.13 11.66 32.54
CA VAL A 17 6.02 11.32 33.44
C VAL A 17 5.06 12.51 33.43
N SER A 18 4.06 12.45 32.59
CA SER A 18 2.89 13.32 32.67
C SER A 18 1.77 12.54 33.32
N LEU A 19 1.50 12.85 34.58
CA LEU A 19 0.31 12.36 35.29
C LEU A 19 -0.93 12.98 34.64
N CYS A 20 -1.49 12.32 33.64
CA CYS A 20 -2.83 12.62 33.17
C CYS A 20 -3.84 11.73 33.89
N THR A 21 -4.39 12.27 34.98
CA THR A 21 -5.67 11.79 35.52
C THR A 21 -6.78 12.24 34.58
N GLY A 22 -7.25 11.33 33.75
CA GLY A 22 -8.41 11.52 32.89
C GLY A 22 -8.62 10.30 32.01
N CYS A 23 -9.41 9.32 32.46
CA CYS A 23 -10.02 8.35 31.54
C CYS A 23 -10.97 9.14 30.63
N SER A 24 -10.49 9.69 29.52
CA SER A 24 -11.38 10.12 28.46
C SER A 24 -11.74 8.88 27.65
N ASN A 25 -13.00 8.43 27.75
CA ASN A 25 -13.59 7.58 26.72
C ASN A 25 -13.34 8.30 25.39
N GLY A 26 -12.51 7.72 24.53
CA GLY A 26 -12.27 8.25 23.19
C GLY A 26 -13.62 8.44 22.50
N THR A 27 -13.94 9.67 22.13
CA THR A 27 -15.20 9.98 21.45
C THR A 27 -14.94 10.05 19.96
N ALA A 28 -15.73 9.29 19.20
CA ALA A 28 -15.76 9.43 17.74
C ALA A 28 -16.09 10.89 17.38
N VAL A 29 -15.33 11.44 16.44
CA VAL A 29 -15.54 12.78 15.89
C VAL A 29 -16.23 12.62 14.55
N VAL A 30 -17.51 13.01 14.48
CA VAL A 30 -18.32 12.92 13.26
C VAL A 30 -18.44 14.32 12.65
N GLY A 31 -18.13 14.44 11.36
CA GLY A 31 -18.26 15.68 10.60
C GLY A 31 -19.70 16.16 10.49
N PRO A 32 -19.92 17.41 10.02
CA PRO A 32 -21.27 17.85 9.64
C PRO A 32 -21.86 16.88 8.62
N PRO A 33 -23.21 16.67 8.63
CA PRO A 33 -23.84 15.76 7.68
C PRO A 33 -23.41 16.10 6.25
N PRO A 34 -22.79 15.16 5.51
CA PRO A 34 -22.41 15.39 4.13
C PRO A 34 -23.68 15.57 3.26
N PRO A 35 -23.54 16.17 2.07
CA PRO A 35 -24.59 16.09 1.06
C PRO A 35 -24.99 14.63 0.84
N PRO A 36 -26.25 14.34 0.45
CA PRO A 36 -26.63 12.97 0.13
C PRO A 36 -25.65 12.37 -0.88
N PRO A 37 -25.10 11.17 -0.61
CA PRO A 37 -24.10 10.57 -1.48
C PRO A 37 -24.71 10.34 -2.88
N SER A 38 -23.98 10.76 -3.91
CA SER A 38 -24.32 10.52 -5.31
C SER A 38 -23.44 9.40 -5.86
N GLY A 39 -24.01 8.55 -6.70
CA GLY A 39 -23.31 7.42 -7.29
C GLY A 39 -24.23 6.21 -7.47
N ASN A 40 -23.66 5.11 -7.91
CA ASN A 40 -24.41 3.88 -8.26
C ASN A 40 -24.07 2.69 -7.37
N PHE A 41 -23.30 2.89 -6.31
CA PHE A 41 -22.96 1.82 -5.39
C PHE A 41 -24.10 1.52 -4.40
N SER A 42 -24.08 0.34 -3.86
CA SER A 42 -25.00 -0.16 -2.82
C SER A 42 -24.41 -1.44 -2.20
N ASN A 43 -25.06 -2.02 -1.21
CA ASN A 43 -24.65 -3.31 -0.67
C ASN A 43 -24.50 -4.38 -1.76
N ALA A 44 -25.31 -4.34 -2.82
CA ALA A 44 -25.21 -5.29 -3.95
C ALA A 44 -23.92 -5.14 -4.76
N SER A 45 -23.21 -4.01 -4.64
CA SER A 45 -21.91 -3.80 -5.29
C SER A 45 -20.78 -4.59 -4.62
N LEU A 46 -20.94 -4.93 -3.34
CA LEU A 46 -20.01 -5.79 -2.60
C LEU A 46 -20.63 -7.18 -2.46
N LYS A 47 -20.42 -8.05 -3.46
CA LYS A 47 -20.96 -9.40 -3.49
C LYS A 47 -19.92 -10.40 -4.01
N GLY A 48 -19.67 -11.44 -3.22
CA GLY A 48 -18.70 -12.50 -3.51
C GLY A 48 -17.63 -12.61 -2.43
N GLN A 49 -16.56 -13.29 -2.75
CA GLN A 49 -15.43 -13.49 -1.84
C GLN A 49 -14.32 -12.50 -2.17
N TYR A 50 -13.71 -11.91 -1.15
CA TYR A 50 -12.68 -10.88 -1.27
C TYR A 50 -11.50 -11.21 -0.36
N ALA A 51 -10.29 -11.12 -0.90
CA ALA A 51 -9.07 -11.12 -0.10
C ALA A 51 -8.69 -9.68 0.28
N PHE A 52 -8.27 -9.47 1.52
CA PHE A 52 -7.80 -8.18 2.01
C PHE A 52 -6.43 -8.29 2.66
N SER A 53 -5.70 -7.19 2.68
CA SER A 53 -4.45 -7.04 3.45
C SER A 53 -4.37 -5.63 4.00
N MET A 54 -3.82 -5.50 5.20
CA MET A 54 -3.54 -4.22 5.84
C MET A 54 -2.40 -4.34 6.82
N SER A 55 -1.79 -3.21 7.11
CA SER A 55 -0.78 -3.07 8.15
C SER A 55 -1.00 -1.78 8.90
N GLY A 56 -0.57 -1.73 10.15
CA GLY A 56 -0.79 -0.57 11.00
C GLY A 56 -0.13 -0.68 12.35
N THR A 57 -0.63 0.13 13.27
CA THR A 57 -0.16 0.21 14.66
C THR A 57 -1.29 -0.11 15.63
N GLU A 58 -0.97 -0.88 16.66
CA GLU A 58 -1.87 -1.23 17.76
C GLU A 58 -1.28 -0.86 19.14
N LEU A 59 -2.15 -0.71 20.11
CA LEU A 59 -1.76 -0.54 21.53
C LEU A 59 -1.47 -1.91 22.16
N CYS A 60 -0.22 -2.16 22.46
CA CYS A 60 0.24 -3.39 23.09
C CYS A 60 0.83 -3.11 24.47
N ALA A 61 0.16 -3.58 25.52
CA ALA A 61 0.65 -3.42 26.92
C ALA A 61 1.05 -1.97 27.28
N GLY A 62 0.41 -0.98 26.66
CA GLY A 62 0.68 0.45 26.89
C GLY A 62 1.70 1.07 25.95
N PHE A 63 2.19 0.34 24.95
CA PHE A 63 3.12 0.82 23.92
C PHE A 63 2.51 0.63 22.53
N SER A 64 2.90 1.46 21.58
CA SER A 64 2.58 1.25 20.17
C SER A 64 3.42 0.10 19.61
N SER A 65 2.78 -0.82 18.89
CA SER A 65 3.41 -1.92 18.17
C SER A 65 2.86 -1.98 16.75
N ALA A 66 3.69 -2.32 15.80
CA ALA A 66 3.22 -2.64 14.48
C ALA A 66 2.32 -3.90 14.53
N PHE A 67 1.45 -4.06 13.55
CA PHE A 67 0.71 -5.29 13.31
C PHE A 67 0.31 -5.44 11.84
N THR A 68 0.00 -6.65 11.43
CA THR A 68 -0.45 -6.96 10.07
C THR A 68 -1.65 -7.88 10.09
N ARG A 69 -2.54 -7.72 9.07
CA ARG A 69 -3.70 -8.59 8.83
C ARG A 69 -3.79 -8.95 7.37
N VAL A 70 -4.04 -10.20 7.08
CA VAL A 70 -4.40 -10.69 5.75
C VAL A 70 -5.53 -11.69 5.90
N GLY A 71 -6.54 -11.61 5.04
CA GLY A 71 -7.67 -12.51 5.18
C GLY A 71 -8.59 -12.52 3.97
N SER A 72 -9.68 -13.25 4.14
CA SER A 72 -10.77 -13.31 3.17
C SER A 72 -12.11 -13.20 3.87
N PHE A 73 -13.06 -12.51 3.25
CA PHE A 73 -14.46 -12.48 3.67
C PHE A 73 -15.41 -12.69 2.49
N THR A 74 -16.58 -13.25 2.76
CA THR A 74 -17.63 -13.46 1.76
C THR A 74 -18.83 -12.58 2.05
N ALA A 75 -19.11 -11.63 1.16
CA ALA A 75 -20.25 -10.72 1.23
C ALA A 75 -21.43 -11.26 0.39
N ASP A 76 -22.66 -11.18 0.90
CA ASP A 76 -23.87 -11.72 0.25
C ASP A 76 -24.54 -10.74 -0.73
N GLY A 77 -24.14 -9.48 -0.72
CA GLY A 77 -24.77 -8.40 -1.49
C GLY A 77 -25.94 -7.72 -0.78
N ASN A 78 -26.28 -8.13 0.45
CA ASN A 78 -27.42 -7.62 1.23
C ASN A 78 -27.00 -6.99 2.56
N GLY A 79 -25.69 -6.87 2.83
CA GLY A 79 -25.17 -6.29 4.06
C GLY A 79 -24.63 -7.31 5.05
N HIS A 80 -24.61 -8.62 4.71
CA HIS A 80 -24.08 -9.65 5.60
C HIS A 80 -22.78 -10.25 5.06
N ILE A 81 -21.86 -10.54 5.97
CA ILE A 81 -20.68 -11.36 5.72
C ILE A 81 -21.04 -12.78 6.15
N THR A 82 -21.04 -13.70 5.20
CA THR A 82 -21.51 -15.08 5.39
C THR A 82 -20.42 -16.03 5.85
N GLY A 83 -19.16 -15.60 5.81
CA GLY A 83 -17.99 -16.34 6.28
C GLY A 83 -16.70 -15.64 5.95
N GLY A 84 -15.61 -16.16 6.47
CA GLY A 84 -14.28 -15.64 6.22
C GLY A 84 -13.26 -16.10 7.26
N LEU A 85 -12.01 -15.84 6.96
CA LEU A 85 -10.87 -16.21 7.75
C LEU A 85 -9.82 -15.09 7.65
N GLU A 86 -9.13 -14.80 8.73
CA GLU A 86 -7.96 -13.91 8.72
C GLU A 86 -6.79 -14.53 9.47
N ASP A 87 -5.59 -14.25 9.01
CA ASP A 87 -4.37 -14.39 9.79
C ASP A 87 -3.94 -12.99 10.25
N VAL A 88 -3.60 -12.89 11.53
CA VAL A 88 -3.14 -11.66 12.14
C VAL A 88 -1.81 -11.90 12.82
N ASN A 89 -0.86 -11.00 12.61
CA ASN A 89 0.38 -10.96 13.35
C ASN A 89 0.34 -9.68 14.20
N VAL A 90 0.21 -9.87 15.49
CA VAL A 90 0.04 -8.82 16.50
C VAL A 90 1.10 -8.98 17.56
N CYS A 91 1.28 -7.99 18.40
CA CYS A 91 2.32 -7.99 19.45
C CYS A 91 2.32 -9.20 20.41
N THR A 92 1.22 -9.96 20.46
CA THR A 92 1.09 -11.16 21.32
C THR A 92 1.30 -12.47 20.56
N GLY A 93 1.49 -12.44 19.26
CA GLY A 93 1.72 -13.62 18.43
C GLY A 93 0.93 -13.61 17.12
N VAL A 94 0.99 -14.73 16.42
CA VAL A 94 0.29 -14.95 15.16
C VAL A 94 -0.94 -15.82 15.41
N PHE A 95 -2.09 -15.39 14.89
CA PHE A 95 -3.37 -16.08 15.08
C PHE A 95 -4.12 -16.21 13.77
N THR A 96 -4.83 -17.33 13.61
CA THR A 96 -5.80 -17.54 12.54
C THR A 96 -7.21 -17.47 13.15
N LEU A 97 -8.04 -16.54 12.67
CA LEU A 97 -9.34 -16.21 13.26
C LEU A 97 -10.46 -16.35 12.21
N GLN A 98 -11.53 -17.05 12.57
CA GLN A 98 -12.69 -17.24 11.68
C GLN A 98 -13.77 -16.21 11.98
N PHE A 99 -14.37 -15.63 10.93
CA PHE A 99 -15.45 -14.65 11.07
C PHE A 99 -16.81 -15.30 11.32
N SER A 100 -17.60 -14.63 12.16
CA SER A 100 -18.99 -14.98 12.44
C SER A 100 -19.79 -13.70 12.72
N ASN A 101 -21.10 -13.69 12.41
CA ASN A 101 -22.01 -12.56 12.70
C ASN A 101 -21.48 -11.19 12.23
N SER A 102 -20.80 -11.18 11.10
CA SER A 102 -20.19 -9.99 10.52
C SER A 102 -21.12 -9.32 9.51
N ASN A 103 -20.98 -8.01 9.33
CA ASN A 103 -21.85 -7.24 8.45
C ASN A 103 -21.13 -6.06 7.80
N TYR A 104 -21.77 -5.44 6.79
CA TYR A 104 -21.28 -4.26 6.10
C TYR A 104 -22.42 -3.38 5.61
N SER A 105 -22.11 -2.14 5.27
CA SER A 105 -23.01 -1.23 4.56
C SER A 105 -22.24 -0.42 3.51
N ILE A 106 -22.87 -0.16 2.35
CA ILE A 106 -22.29 0.63 1.26
C ILE A 106 -23.26 1.74 0.88
N SER A 107 -22.77 2.98 0.88
CA SER A 107 -23.44 4.18 0.40
C SER A 107 -23.31 4.33 -1.12
N ALA A 108 -24.11 5.22 -1.71
CA ALA A 108 -24.16 5.40 -3.16
C ALA A 108 -22.82 5.89 -3.76
N ASP A 109 -21.99 6.60 -3.00
CA ASP A 109 -20.65 7.06 -3.37
C ASP A 109 -19.55 5.99 -3.23
N GLY A 110 -19.92 4.77 -2.83
CA GLY A 110 -18.99 3.65 -2.64
C GLY A 110 -18.33 3.59 -1.27
N ARG A 111 -18.50 4.61 -0.39
CA ARG A 111 -18.04 4.54 0.98
C ARG A 111 -18.94 3.60 1.80
N GLY A 112 -18.41 3.05 2.87
CA GLY A 112 -19.16 2.16 3.71
C GLY A 112 -18.44 1.73 4.97
N THR A 113 -19.09 0.88 5.73
CA THR A 113 -18.54 0.25 6.93
C THR A 113 -18.49 -1.26 6.76
N LEU A 114 -17.48 -1.88 7.37
CA LEU A 114 -17.34 -3.32 7.45
C LEU A 114 -17.03 -3.69 8.90
N HIS A 115 -17.80 -4.60 9.48
CA HIS A 115 -17.61 -5.11 10.83
C HIS A 115 -17.31 -6.59 10.76
N LEU A 116 -16.07 -6.98 11.08
CA LEU A 116 -15.64 -8.37 11.10
C LEU A 116 -15.55 -8.86 12.56
N THR A 117 -16.39 -9.81 12.89
CA THR A 117 -16.49 -10.38 14.23
C THR A 117 -15.89 -11.78 14.25
N ASN A 118 -15.06 -12.07 15.21
CA ASN A 118 -14.49 -13.37 15.49
C ASN A 118 -14.61 -13.69 17.00
N ASN A 119 -13.97 -14.75 17.47
CA ASN A 119 -14.04 -15.17 18.88
C ASN A 119 -13.28 -14.23 19.85
N THR A 120 -12.51 -13.26 19.36
CA THR A 120 -11.79 -12.27 20.18
C THR A 120 -12.53 -10.95 20.28
N GLY A 121 -13.48 -10.67 19.35
CA GLY A 121 -14.25 -9.44 19.31
C GLY A 121 -14.64 -9.02 17.89
N THR A 122 -15.07 -7.77 17.77
CA THR A 122 -15.40 -7.15 16.49
C THR A 122 -14.35 -6.09 16.15
N THR A 123 -13.81 -6.16 14.94
CA THR A 123 -12.96 -5.13 14.37
C THR A 123 -13.78 -4.27 13.39
N ASN A 124 -13.65 -2.97 13.50
CA ASN A 124 -14.41 -1.99 12.74
C ASN A 124 -13.57 -1.37 11.65
N TYR A 125 -14.13 -1.24 10.46
CA TYR A 125 -13.46 -0.68 9.29
C TYR A 125 -14.37 0.32 8.57
N SER A 126 -13.77 1.39 8.07
CA SER A 126 -14.30 2.18 6.97
C SER A 126 -13.74 1.66 5.65
N ILE A 127 -14.58 1.57 4.64
CA ILE A 127 -14.20 1.09 3.31
C ILE A 127 -14.68 2.05 2.22
N THR A 128 -13.98 2.03 1.08
CA THR A 128 -14.44 2.74 -0.12
C THR A 128 -14.19 1.89 -1.35
N LEU A 129 -15.26 1.59 -2.08
CA LEU A 129 -15.19 0.82 -3.33
C LEU A 129 -14.65 1.70 -4.47
N SER A 130 -13.62 1.24 -5.17
CA SER A 130 -13.29 1.77 -6.49
C SER A 130 -14.04 1.05 -7.61
N SER A 131 -14.49 -0.19 -7.34
CA SER A 131 -15.37 -0.97 -8.21
C SER A 131 -16.03 -2.11 -7.41
N SER A 132 -16.88 -2.89 -8.05
CA SER A 132 -17.44 -4.12 -7.44
C SER A 132 -16.39 -5.22 -7.20
N SER A 133 -15.17 -5.04 -7.67
CA SER A 133 -14.09 -6.04 -7.53
C SER A 133 -12.96 -5.60 -6.60
N GLN A 134 -12.90 -4.34 -6.19
CA GLN A 134 -11.82 -3.84 -5.35
C GLN A 134 -12.20 -2.57 -4.59
N GLY A 135 -11.51 -2.33 -3.48
CA GLY A 135 -11.67 -1.13 -2.68
C GLY A 135 -10.52 -0.93 -1.70
N ALA A 136 -10.58 0.21 -1.05
CA ALA A 136 -9.71 0.61 0.05
C ALA A 136 -10.38 0.27 1.39
N ILE A 137 -9.57 0.03 2.42
CA ILE A 137 -10.02 -0.32 3.77
C ILE A 137 -9.12 0.34 4.80
N ALA A 138 -9.72 0.91 5.85
CA ALA A 138 -9.01 1.44 7.01
C ALA A 138 -9.67 0.95 8.30
N GLN A 139 -8.86 0.50 9.26
CA GLN A 139 -9.32 0.10 10.59
C GLN A 139 -9.61 1.32 11.45
N THR A 140 -10.75 1.32 12.11
CA THR A 140 -11.26 2.47 12.87
C THR A 140 -11.50 2.15 14.35
N ASP A 141 -10.73 1.25 14.93
CA ASP A 141 -10.80 0.95 16.37
C ASP A 141 -9.95 1.95 17.18
N LEU A 142 -10.31 2.20 18.44
CA LEU A 142 -9.65 3.19 19.29
C LEU A 142 -8.18 2.88 19.60
N ASN A 143 -7.83 1.60 19.69
CA ASN A 143 -6.52 1.13 20.12
C ASN A 143 -5.68 0.58 18.97
N SER A 144 -6.13 0.76 17.74
CA SER A 144 -5.43 0.30 16.55
C SER A 144 -5.87 1.06 15.33
N THR A 145 -4.93 1.37 14.46
CA THR A 145 -5.19 1.91 13.14
C THR A 145 -4.42 1.12 12.10
N ALA A 146 -5.01 0.90 10.95
CA ALA A 146 -4.36 0.23 9.83
C ALA A 146 -5.08 0.61 8.54
N SER A 147 -4.39 0.54 7.42
CA SER A 147 -5.05 0.63 6.13
C SER A 147 -4.48 -0.33 5.11
N GLY A 148 -5.24 -0.53 4.05
CA GLY A 148 -4.86 -1.43 2.98
C GLY A 148 -5.92 -1.49 1.88
N SER A 149 -6.01 -2.67 1.28
CA SER A 149 -6.89 -2.89 0.14
C SER A 149 -7.55 -4.27 0.19
N PHE A 150 -8.68 -4.39 -0.49
CA PHE A 150 -9.31 -5.68 -0.73
C PHE A 150 -9.65 -5.85 -2.21
N GLN A 151 -9.58 -7.10 -2.68
CA GLN A 151 -9.88 -7.49 -4.05
C GLN A 151 -10.73 -8.75 -4.08
N ARG A 152 -11.64 -8.80 -5.08
CA ARG A 152 -12.49 -9.96 -5.30
C ARG A 152 -11.64 -11.16 -5.71
N GLN A 153 -11.90 -12.30 -5.07
CA GLN A 153 -11.19 -13.54 -5.34
C GLN A 153 -11.81 -14.31 -6.50
N ASN A 154 -10.95 -14.96 -7.27
CA ASN A 154 -11.33 -16.01 -8.21
C ASN A 154 -11.18 -17.37 -7.51
N THR A 155 -12.28 -17.91 -7.01
CA THR A 155 -12.27 -19.17 -6.25
C THR A 155 -11.81 -20.38 -7.07
N ALA A 156 -11.83 -20.31 -8.40
CA ALA A 156 -11.28 -21.36 -9.27
C ALA A 156 -9.74 -21.47 -9.16
N ALA A 157 -9.07 -20.46 -8.61
CA ALA A 157 -7.62 -20.45 -8.39
C ALA A 157 -7.19 -21.05 -7.03
N PHE A 158 -8.11 -21.55 -6.20
CA PHE A 158 -7.81 -22.07 -4.87
C PHE A 158 -7.23 -23.48 -4.90
N SER A 159 -6.07 -23.60 -5.53
CA SER A 159 -5.37 -24.90 -5.61
C SER A 159 -3.89 -24.70 -5.93
N ASN A 160 -3.04 -25.62 -5.50
CA ASN A 160 -1.61 -25.58 -5.84
C ASN A 160 -1.35 -25.48 -7.36
N PRO A 161 -2.05 -26.26 -8.23
CA PRO A 161 -1.84 -26.16 -9.67
C PRO A 161 -2.14 -24.78 -10.28
N ALA A 162 -2.97 -23.95 -9.64
CA ALA A 162 -3.24 -22.61 -10.11
C ALA A 162 -2.08 -21.63 -9.82
N ILE A 163 -1.21 -21.98 -8.85
CA ILE A 163 0.00 -21.23 -8.52
C ILE A 163 1.18 -21.93 -9.18
N ALA A 164 1.34 -21.75 -10.48
CA ALA A 164 2.42 -22.37 -11.26
C ALA A 164 3.11 -21.31 -12.13
N GLY A 165 4.43 -21.39 -12.25
CA GLY A 165 5.23 -20.46 -13.06
C GLY A 165 5.98 -19.44 -12.21
N ASP A 166 6.37 -18.35 -12.84
CA ASP A 166 7.20 -17.33 -12.22
C ASP A 166 6.35 -16.28 -11.50
N TYR A 167 6.79 -15.88 -10.31
CA TYR A 167 6.20 -14.83 -9.48
C TYR A 167 7.27 -13.82 -9.06
N VAL A 168 6.91 -12.57 -9.09
CA VAL A 168 7.65 -11.47 -8.44
C VAL A 168 6.95 -11.12 -7.16
N PHE A 169 7.68 -10.92 -6.07
CA PHE A 169 7.13 -10.58 -4.77
C PHE A 169 7.81 -9.36 -4.17
N ASP A 170 7.08 -8.73 -3.27
CA ASP A 170 7.48 -7.60 -2.49
C ASP A 170 6.86 -7.77 -1.10
N VAL A 171 7.70 -7.83 -0.09
CA VAL A 171 7.29 -7.91 1.31
C VAL A 171 8.17 -7.00 2.15
N ALA A 172 7.57 -6.26 3.06
CA ALA A 172 8.33 -5.46 3.97
C ALA A 172 7.71 -5.38 5.35
N GLY A 173 8.53 -4.96 6.30
CA GLY A 173 8.11 -4.87 7.68
C GLY A 173 9.22 -4.73 8.67
N ILE A 174 9.00 -5.33 9.83
CA ILE A 174 9.96 -5.42 10.92
C ILE A 174 10.41 -6.87 11.02
N ASN A 175 11.71 -7.10 11.03
CA ASN A 175 12.25 -8.44 11.16
C ASN A 175 12.34 -8.92 12.64
N VAL A 176 12.79 -10.15 12.86
CA VAL A 176 12.94 -10.73 14.22
C VAL A 176 13.89 -9.96 15.14
N ARG A 177 14.71 -9.06 14.61
CA ARG A 177 15.59 -8.14 15.35
C ARG A 177 14.96 -6.80 15.63
N LEU A 178 13.71 -6.62 15.23
CA LEU A 178 12.95 -5.36 15.26
C LEU A 178 13.57 -4.26 14.40
N ASN A 179 14.31 -4.64 13.36
CA ASN A 179 14.81 -3.72 12.35
C ASN A 179 13.83 -3.64 11.18
N PRO A 180 13.76 -2.46 10.53
CA PRO A 180 13.09 -2.34 9.25
C PRO A 180 13.74 -3.25 8.21
N GLU A 181 12.92 -3.96 7.47
CA GLU A 181 13.41 -4.79 6.38
C GLU A 181 12.40 -4.80 5.24
N SER A 182 12.89 -4.64 4.03
CA SER A 182 12.14 -4.91 2.81
C SER A 182 12.85 -5.99 1.99
N VAL A 183 12.08 -6.88 1.38
CA VAL A 183 12.57 -7.99 0.56
C VAL A 183 11.78 -8.02 -0.73
N ILE A 184 12.47 -7.83 -1.84
CA ILE A 184 11.88 -7.97 -3.18
C ILE A 184 12.57 -9.08 -3.94
N GLY A 185 11.88 -9.73 -4.86
CA GLY A 185 12.51 -10.81 -5.62
C GLY A 185 11.55 -11.55 -6.54
N ARG A 186 12.04 -12.66 -7.06
CA ARG A 186 11.26 -13.57 -7.88
C ARG A 186 11.47 -15.03 -7.48
N PHE A 187 10.47 -15.86 -7.74
CA PHE A 187 10.56 -17.31 -7.56
C PHE A 187 9.77 -18.04 -8.65
N THR A 188 10.10 -19.32 -8.84
CA THR A 188 9.37 -20.22 -9.75
C THR A 188 8.65 -21.29 -8.94
N ALA A 189 7.32 -21.27 -8.98
CA ALA A 189 6.44 -22.25 -8.36
C ALA A 189 6.17 -23.42 -9.32
N ASP A 190 6.19 -24.66 -8.82
CA ASP A 190 6.09 -25.88 -9.66
C ASP A 190 4.66 -26.34 -9.96
N GLY A 191 3.65 -25.67 -9.41
CA GLY A 191 2.25 -26.10 -9.53
C GLY A 191 1.84 -27.26 -8.61
N ALA A 192 2.76 -27.72 -7.76
CA ALA A 192 2.49 -28.76 -6.78
C ALA A 192 2.61 -28.22 -5.34
N VAL A 193 3.80 -28.05 -4.84
CA VAL A 193 4.11 -27.46 -3.52
C VAL A 193 5.48 -26.81 -3.48
N GLY A 194 6.32 -27.03 -4.49
CA GLY A 194 7.72 -26.63 -4.50
C GLY A 194 7.96 -25.25 -5.10
N ILE A 195 8.91 -24.52 -4.52
CA ILE A 195 9.57 -23.38 -5.15
C ILE A 195 10.91 -23.88 -5.68
N ASN A 196 11.01 -24.03 -6.99
CA ASN A 196 12.16 -24.68 -7.65
C ASN A 196 13.39 -23.78 -7.72
N SER A 197 13.19 -22.46 -7.77
CA SER A 197 14.24 -21.45 -7.82
C SER A 197 13.73 -20.12 -7.33
N GLY A 198 14.62 -19.30 -6.82
CA GLY A 198 14.31 -17.93 -6.43
C GLY A 198 15.57 -17.10 -6.28
N LEU A 199 15.41 -15.82 -6.52
CA LEU A 199 16.42 -14.79 -6.35
C LEU A 199 15.76 -13.59 -5.67
N PHE A 200 16.42 -13.01 -4.67
CA PHE A 200 15.88 -11.87 -3.96
C PHE A 200 16.97 -10.90 -3.53
N ASP A 201 16.55 -9.68 -3.30
CA ASP A 201 17.32 -8.62 -2.68
C ASP A 201 16.62 -8.22 -1.40
N SER A 202 17.37 -7.97 -0.34
CA SER A 202 16.86 -7.47 0.93
C SER A 202 17.56 -6.20 1.34
N ASN A 203 16.84 -5.35 2.05
CA ASN A 203 17.40 -4.15 2.65
C ASN A 203 16.98 -4.11 4.12
N GLU A 204 17.90 -4.40 5.03
CA GLU A 204 17.70 -4.34 6.48
C GLU A 204 18.29 -3.06 7.04
N ALA A 205 17.45 -2.19 7.59
CA ALA A 205 17.85 -0.92 8.22
C ALA A 205 18.79 -0.06 7.34
N GLY A 206 18.53 0.00 6.03
CA GLY A 206 19.35 0.73 5.07
C GLY A 206 20.67 0.04 4.71
N THR A 207 20.75 -1.27 4.91
CA THR A 207 21.90 -2.09 4.52
C THR A 207 21.45 -3.13 3.50
N PRO A 208 21.61 -2.86 2.19
CA PRO A 208 21.17 -3.78 1.14
C PRO A 208 22.05 -5.03 1.04
N SER A 209 21.43 -6.16 0.74
CA SER A 209 22.05 -7.44 0.40
C SER A 209 21.46 -7.94 -0.89
N ASN A 210 22.27 -8.01 -1.95
CA ASN A 210 21.79 -8.16 -3.31
C ASN A 210 21.95 -9.59 -3.83
N GLN A 211 21.04 -9.99 -4.76
CA GLN A 211 21.09 -11.22 -5.54
C GLN A 211 21.29 -12.48 -4.71
N GLN A 212 20.53 -12.60 -3.62
CA GLN A 212 20.56 -13.76 -2.74
C GLN A 212 19.74 -14.90 -3.36
N LEU A 213 20.25 -16.13 -3.28
CA LEU A 213 19.49 -17.32 -3.66
C LEU A 213 18.55 -17.73 -2.55
N PHE A 214 17.39 -18.26 -2.91
CA PHE A 214 16.49 -18.85 -1.93
C PHE A 214 17.16 -19.97 -1.15
N PRO A 215 16.99 -20.01 0.16
CA PRO A 215 17.45 -21.16 0.96
C PRO A 215 16.74 -22.44 0.53
N ALA A 216 17.39 -23.57 0.76
CA ALA A 216 16.81 -24.88 0.47
C ALA A 216 15.54 -25.10 1.30
N GLY A 217 14.53 -25.74 0.69
CA GLY A 217 13.26 -26.03 1.36
C GLY A 217 12.19 -24.94 1.22
N ALA A 218 12.38 -23.98 0.34
CA ALA A 218 11.32 -23.05 -0.04
C ALA A 218 10.11 -23.79 -0.62
N PHE A 219 8.91 -23.44 -0.18
CA PHE A 219 7.67 -24.13 -0.56
C PHE A 219 6.48 -23.18 -0.55
N TYR A 220 5.36 -23.64 -1.12
CA TYR A 220 4.04 -23.07 -0.91
C TYR A 220 3.00 -24.19 -0.85
N GLN A 221 1.92 -23.99 -0.16
CA GLN A 221 0.82 -24.94 -0.10
C GLN A 221 -0.51 -24.24 0.14
N VAL A 222 -1.47 -24.46 -0.74
CA VAL A 222 -2.86 -24.02 -0.58
C VAL A 222 -3.57 -24.97 0.38
N ASP A 223 -4.28 -24.42 1.35
CA ASP A 223 -5.04 -25.20 2.31
C ASP A 223 -6.19 -25.94 1.59
N THR A 224 -6.30 -27.23 1.84
CA THR A 224 -7.36 -28.09 1.29
C THR A 224 -8.33 -28.46 2.40
N ASN A 225 -9.25 -27.57 2.76
CA ASN A 225 -10.31 -27.94 3.67
C ASN A 225 -11.40 -28.69 2.89
N GLY A 226 -11.67 -29.93 3.27
CA GLY A 226 -12.68 -30.77 2.61
C GLY A 226 -14.12 -30.27 2.74
N ASP A 227 -14.36 -29.22 3.52
CA ASP A 227 -15.64 -28.56 3.76
C ASP A 227 -15.89 -27.32 2.88
N GLY A 228 -14.94 -26.97 1.97
CA GLY A 228 -15.05 -25.81 1.08
C GLY A 228 -14.83 -24.46 1.76
N THR A 229 -14.29 -24.42 2.98
CA THR A 229 -14.06 -23.19 3.76
C THR A 229 -12.60 -22.72 3.72
N ASN A 230 -11.83 -23.08 2.70
CA ASN A 230 -10.41 -22.70 2.63
C ASN A 230 -10.17 -21.21 2.35
N PHE A 231 -11.15 -20.46 1.89
CA PHE A 231 -11.07 -19.03 1.58
C PHE A 231 -9.86 -18.60 0.74
N GLY A 232 -9.22 -19.55 0.03
CA GLY A 232 -7.99 -19.31 -0.74
C GLY A 232 -6.74 -19.10 0.11
N ARG A 233 -6.76 -19.52 1.38
CA ARG A 233 -5.62 -19.48 2.28
C ARG A 233 -4.59 -20.54 1.91
N GLY A 234 -3.33 -20.26 2.20
CA GLY A 234 -2.23 -21.20 2.14
C GLY A 234 -1.06 -20.74 2.99
N THR A 235 -0.01 -21.54 3.00
CA THR A 235 1.26 -21.24 3.69
C THR A 235 2.42 -21.35 2.73
N ALA A 236 3.49 -20.57 2.96
CA ALA A 236 4.67 -20.56 2.12
C ALA A 236 5.94 -20.27 2.94
N ASN A 237 7.08 -20.73 2.43
CA ASN A 237 8.40 -20.23 2.81
C ASN A 237 9.03 -19.58 1.57
N ILE A 238 9.14 -18.26 1.58
CA ILE A 238 9.65 -17.43 0.48
C ILE A 238 10.85 -16.66 1.00
N ALA A 239 11.99 -16.75 0.32
CA ALA A 239 13.24 -16.08 0.71
C ALA A 239 13.69 -16.38 2.16
N GLY A 240 13.28 -17.54 2.72
CA GLY A 240 13.59 -17.95 4.10
C GLY A 240 12.62 -17.46 5.17
N HIS A 241 11.60 -16.69 4.81
CA HIS A 241 10.54 -16.23 5.72
C HIS A 241 9.28 -17.07 5.54
N ASN A 242 8.58 -17.33 6.64
CA ASN A 242 7.32 -18.06 6.62
C ASN A 242 6.14 -17.09 6.48
N PHE A 243 5.18 -17.48 5.64
CA PHE A 243 4.00 -16.68 5.35
C PHE A 243 2.71 -17.50 5.43
N ALA A 244 1.64 -16.86 5.89
CA ALA A 244 0.29 -17.17 5.45
C ALA A 244 -0.02 -16.32 4.21
N PHE A 245 -0.73 -16.88 3.23
CA PHE A 245 -1.15 -16.13 2.05
C PHE A 245 -2.62 -16.36 1.74
N TYR A 246 -3.20 -15.40 1.00
CA TYR A 246 -4.56 -15.50 0.45
C TYR A 246 -4.54 -15.22 -1.04
N ILE A 247 -5.11 -16.14 -1.81
CA ILE A 247 -5.18 -16.06 -3.26
C ILE A 247 -6.25 -15.05 -3.66
N VAL A 248 -5.87 -14.00 -4.40
CA VAL A 248 -6.82 -13.15 -5.13
C VAL A 248 -7.24 -13.88 -6.40
N ASP A 249 -6.28 -14.26 -7.20
CA ASP A 249 -6.42 -15.10 -8.39
C ASP A 249 -5.06 -15.77 -8.72
N ALA A 250 -4.97 -16.49 -9.83
CA ALA A 250 -3.73 -17.15 -10.23
C ALA A 250 -2.55 -16.18 -10.49
N THR A 251 -2.80 -14.87 -10.52
CA THR A 251 -1.79 -13.86 -10.80
C THR A 251 -1.42 -13.00 -9.60
N ARG A 252 -2.11 -13.16 -8.45
CA ARG A 252 -1.90 -12.30 -7.28
C ARG A 252 -2.19 -13.00 -5.97
N LEU A 253 -1.23 -12.93 -5.06
CA LEU A 253 -1.32 -13.42 -3.69
C LEU A 253 -1.09 -12.27 -2.72
N LYS A 254 -1.81 -12.26 -1.58
CA LYS A 254 -1.54 -11.38 -0.44
C LYS A 254 -0.81 -12.16 0.63
N LEU A 255 0.26 -11.59 1.19
CA LEU A 255 1.20 -12.26 2.07
C LEU A 255 1.21 -11.62 3.46
N LEU A 256 1.30 -12.46 4.51
CA LEU A 256 1.53 -12.05 5.89
C LEU A 256 2.62 -12.94 6.50
N GLY A 257 3.68 -12.33 7.03
CA GLY A 257 4.75 -13.05 7.74
C GLY A 257 4.27 -13.67 9.03
N THR A 258 4.63 -14.94 9.24
CA THR A 258 4.26 -15.72 10.43
C THR A 258 5.43 -16.00 11.38
N ASP A 259 6.60 -15.46 11.09
CA ASP A 259 7.79 -15.56 11.96
C ASP A 259 7.73 -14.50 13.06
N PHE A 260 7.14 -14.86 14.19
CA PHE A 260 7.04 -13.94 15.33
C PHE A 260 8.41 -13.76 16.03
N PRO A 261 8.83 -12.55 16.42
CA PRO A 261 8.12 -11.27 16.42
C PRO A 261 8.27 -10.45 15.13
N ALA A 262 8.76 -11.03 14.02
CA ALA A 262 8.80 -10.33 12.75
C ALA A 262 7.38 -10.09 12.22
N GLU A 263 7.17 -8.94 11.60
CA GLU A 263 5.89 -8.51 11.06
C GLU A 263 6.06 -8.06 9.61
N PHE A 264 5.94 -8.99 8.69
CA PHE A 264 5.97 -8.72 7.26
C PHE A 264 4.58 -8.75 6.65
N SER A 265 4.34 -7.89 5.66
CA SER A 265 3.23 -8.04 4.74
C SER A 265 3.64 -7.61 3.34
N GLY A 266 2.93 -8.10 2.34
CA GLY A 266 3.19 -7.75 0.95
C GLY A 266 2.34 -8.55 -0.01
N GLU A 267 2.82 -8.63 -1.24
CA GLU A 267 2.11 -9.31 -2.31
C GLU A 267 3.08 -10.09 -3.22
N ALA A 268 2.56 -11.11 -3.90
CA ALA A 268 3.25 -11.78 -4.99
C ALA A 268 2.39 -11.71 -6.26
N PHE A 269 3.04 -11.48 -7.39
CA PHE A 269 2.40 -11.28 -8.69
C PHE A 269 2.98 -12.27 -9.71
N ALA A 270 2.13 -12.95 -10.47
CA ALA A 270 2.61 -13.78 -11.57
C ALA A 270 3.39 -12.91 -12.58
N GLN A 271 4.60 -13.33 -12.86
CA GLN A 271 5.48 -12.66 -13.81
C GLN A 271 5.08 -13.05 -15.24
N GLN A 272 5.07 -12.09 -16.13
CA GLN A 272 4.83 -12.38 -17.55
C GLN A 272 5.95 -13.28 -18.11
N ASN A 273 5.58 -14.35 -18.78
CA ASN A 273 6.55 -15.29 -19.34
C ASN A 273 7.18 -14.77 -20.64
N ILE A 274 8.13 -13.83 -20.47
CA ILE A 274 8.95 -13.26 -21.54
C ILE A 274 10.40 -13.15 -21.07
N ALA A 275 11.35 -13.04 -21.98
CA ALA A 275 12.71 -12.64 -21.63
C ALA A 275 12.76 -11.13 -21.48
N PHE A 276 13.11 -10.64 -20.28
CA PHE A 276 13.28 -9.22 -19.99
C PHE A 276 14.67 -8.73 -20.39
N SER A 277 14.75 -7.49 -20.82
CA SER A 277 15.97 -6.77 -21.16
C SER A 277 15.76 -5.27 -21.00
N ASP A 278 16.78 -4.44 -21.20
CA ASP A 278 16.62 -2.98 -21.17
C ASP A 278 15.48 -2.50 -22.09
N ALA A 279 15.29 -3.13 -23.25
CA ALA A 279 14.20 -2.82 -24.18
C ALA A 279 12.79 -3.08 -23.59
N SER A 280 12.69 -3.82 -22.50
CA SER A 280 11.40 -4.05 -21.79
C SER A 280 10.96 -2.83 -20.97
N LEU A 281 11.85 -1.92 -20.63
CA LEU A 281 11.55 -0.63 -20.02
C LEU A 281 11.71 0.47 -21.08
N ASN A 282 10.63 0.78 -21.79
CA ASN A 282 10.64 1.76 -22.88
C ASN A 282 9.35 2.58 -22.86
N ASP A 283 9.13 3.34 -21.78
CA ASP A 283 7.95 4.21 -21.59
C ASP A 283 8.21 5.20 -20.45
N GLY A 284 7.23 6.06 -20.17
CA GLY A 284 7.15 6.79 -18.92
C GLY A 284 6.70 5.87 -17.79
N PHE A 285 7.25 6.06 -16.59
CA PHE A 285 6.91 5.29 -15.40
C PHE A 285 6.67 6.23 -14.22
N ALA A 286 5.69 5.90 -13.40
CA ALA A 286 5.48 6.50 -12.09
C ALA A 286 5.69 5.46 -11.00
N PHE A 287 6.22 5.89 -9.85
CA PHE A 287 6.48 5.01 -8.71
C PHE A 287 6.01 5.64 -7.39
N LEU A 288 5.76 4.78 -6.43
CA LEU A 288 5.45 5.16 -5.06
C LEU A 288 6.11 4.16 -4.13
N LEU A 289 6.96 4.67 -3.23
CA LEU A 289 7.67 3.91 -2.22
C LEU A 289 7.26 4.40 -0.84
N GLY A 290 7.29 3.49 0.11
CA GLY A 290 7.10 3.81 1.51
C GLY A 290 8.03 2.97 2.38
N GLY A 291 8.38 3.49 3.55
CA GLY A 291 9.27 2.75 4.44
C GLY A 291 9.81 3.59 5.58
N ALA A 292 11.07 3.35 5.92
CA ALA A 292 11.76 4.06 6.99
C ALA A 292 13.17 4.47 6.61
N SER A 293 13.60 5.53 7.24
CA SER A 293 14.98 5.96 7.27
C SER A 293 15.55 5.90 8.69
N SER A 294 16.82 6.20 8.83
CA SER A 294 17.45 6.37 10.15
C SER A 294 16.87 7.52 10.98
N THR A 295 16.06 8.39 10.37
CA THR A 295 15.43 9.55 11.03
C THR A 295 13.94 9.35 11.32
N GLY A 296 13.30 8.36 10.71
CA GLY A 296 11.87 8.08 10.90
C GLY A 296 11.19 7.59 9.62
N PRO A 297 9.87 7.78 9.49
CA PRO A 297 9.13 7.36 8.32
C PRO A 297 9.57 8.11 7.06
N ILE A 298 9.53 7.42 5.91
CA ILE A 298 9.85 7.99 4.61
C ILE A 298 8.77 7.62 3.59
N ALA A 299 8.47 8.55 2.71
CA ALA A 299 7.61 8.34 1.55
C ALA A 299 8.22 9.02 0.33
N THR A 300 8.25 8.30 -0.77
CA THR A 300 8.84 8.80 -2.02
C THR A 300 7.91 8.48 -3.18
N ALA A 301 7.57 9.49 -3.98
CA ALA A 301 6.90 9.29 -5.26
C ALA A 301 7.67 10.00 -6.37
N GLY A 302 7.49 9.52 -7.58
CA GLY A 302 8.17 10.16 -8.69
C GLY A 302 7.78 9.58 -10.04
N ARG A 303 8.46 10.09 -11.06
CA ARG A 303 8.37 9.57 -12.43
C ARG A 303 9.70 9.68 -13.15
N PHE A 304 9.86 8.86 -14.18
CA PHE A 304 10.93 8.97 -15.16
C PHE A 304 10.47 8.42 -16.52
N THR A 305 11.22 8.71 -17.56
CA THR A 305 11.06 8.08 -18.88
C THR A 305 12.29 7.22 -19.17
N ALA A 306 12.08 5.94 -19.46
CA ALA A 306 13.10 4.99 -19.90
C ALA A 306 13.08 4.85 -21.42
N ASP A 307 14.26 4.80 -22.06
CA ASP A 307 14.40 4.80 -23.54
C ASP A 307 14.51 3.41 -24.18
N GLY A 308 14.44 2.33 -23.38
CA GLY A 308 14.67 0.97 -23.86
C GLY A 308 16.14 0.63 -24.13
N ALA A 309 17.09 1.52 -23.84
CA ALA A 309 18.51 1.39 -24.11
C ALA A 309 19.42 1.71 -22.90
N GLY A 310 18.84 1.74 -21.70
CA GLY A 310 19.57 1.95 -20.46
C GLY A 310 19.62 3.39 -19.96
N ASN A 311 18.98 4.35 -20.63
CA ASN A 311 18.98 5.73 -20.19
C ASN A 311 17.63 6.16 -19.60
N LEU A 312 17.69 7.01 -18.58
CA LEU A 312 16.53 7.64 -17.94
C LEU A 312 16.54 9.16 -18.20
N SER A 313 15.38 9.69 -18.48
CA SER A 313 15.11 11.11 -18.70
C SER A 313 13.83 11.56 -17.99
N GLU A 314 13.54 12.85 -17.98
CA GLU A 314 12.34 13.42 -17.33
C GLU A 314 12.13 12.89 -15.90
N ILE A 315 13.22 12.83 -15.14
CA ILE A 315 13.25 12.28 -13.79
C ILE A 315 12.72 13.36 -12.83
N PHE A 316 11.66 13.03 -12.12
CA PHE A 316 11.10 13.78 -11.00
C PHE A 316 10.99 12.86 -9.79
N LEU A 317 11.29 13.38 -8.62
CA LEU A 317 11.15 12.67 -7.36
C LEU A 317 10.77 13.67 -6.28
N ASP A 318 9.76 13.35 -5.52
CA ASP A 318 9.39 14.02 -4.29
C ASP A 318 9.49 13.01 -3.14
N GLU A 319 10.41 13.28 -2.23
CA GLU A 319 10.65 12.49 -1.04
C GLU A 319 10.33 13.31 0.19
N ASN A 320 9.61 12.70 1.11
CA ASN A 320 9.39 13.22 2.46
C ASN A 320 10.01 12.26 3.47
N ASN A 321 11.15 12.63 4.00
CA ASN A 321 11.89 11.87 4.98
C ASN A 321 11.72 12.50 6.35
N ASN A 322 10.71 12.02 7.11
CA ASN A 322 10.38 12.52 8.44
C ASN A 322 10.22 14.05 8.50
N GLY A 323 9.56 14.64 7.49
CA GLY A 323 9.34 16.09 7.37
C GLY A 323 10.47 16.84 6.63
N SER A 324 11.58 16.19 6.31
CA SER A 324 12.61 16.76 5.43
C SER A 324 12.28 16.44 3.98
N LEU A 325 12.09 17.47 3.16
CA LEU A 325 11.66 17.32 1.78
C LEU A 325 12.86 17.35 0.83
N THR A 326 12.95 16.35 -0.06
CA THR A 326 13.85 16.32 -1.21
C THR A 326 13.00 16.35 -2.48
N LEU A 327 13.18 17.36 -3.32
CA LEU A 327 12.44 17.52 -4.58
C LEU A 327 13.44 17.49 -5.74
N LEU A 328 13.24 16.61 -6.71
CA LEU A 328 14.07 16.54 -7.92
C LEU A 328 13.27 16.93 -9.17
N PRO A 329 13.85 17.70 -10.11
CA PRO A 329 15.17 18.34 -10.01
C PRO A 329 15.25 19.33 -8.84
N SER A 330 16.35 19.33 -8.13
CA SER A 330 16.63 20.34 -7.10
C SER A 330 16.72 21.74 -7.72
N GLN A 331 16.51 22.79 -6.94
CA GLN A 331 16.55 24.15 -7.45
C GLN A 331 17.90 24.46 -8.12
N GLY A 332 17.87 24.69 -9.44
CA GLY A 332 19.06 24.92 -10.26
C GLY A 332 19.91 23.66 -10.52
N GLY A 333 19.44 22.49 -10.08
CA GLY A 333 20.08 21.20 -10.33
C GLY A 333 19.74 20.63 -11.71
N THR A 334 20.54 19.64 -12.11
CA THR A 334 20.29 18.82 -13.29
C THR A 334 20.28 17.37 -12.88
N VAL A 335 19.29 16.61 -13.38
CA VAL A 335 19.15 15.17 -13.09
C VAL A 335 19.53 14.37 -14.31
N THR A 336 20.37 13.35 -14.11
CA THR A 336 20.72 12.33 -15.11
C THR A 336 20.46 10.95 -14.50
N GLY A 337 20.09 9.97 -15.33
CA GLY A 337 19.83 8.62 -14.83
C GLY A 337 20.11 7.54 -15.84
N SER A 338 20.31 6.34 -15.34
CA SER A 338 20.49 5.13 -16.11
C SER A 338 19.84 3.94 -15.40
N TYR A 339 19.57 2.89 -16.15
CA TYR A 339 19.12 1.59 -15.64
C TYR A 339 19.75 0.45 -16.40
N THR A 340 19.70 -0.73 -15.83
CA THR A 340 20.15 -1.97 -16.48
C THR A 340 19.23 -3.10 -16.03
N VAL A 341 18.69 -3.84 -16.98
CA VAL A 341 18.01 -5.11 -16.73
C VAL A 341 19.03 -6.24 -16.84
N ASP A 342 19.03 -7.14 -15.87
CA ASP A 342 19.98 -8.25 -15.81
C ASP A 342 19.94 -9.10 -17.07
N ALA A 343 21.10 -9.44 -17.62
CA ALA A 343 21.23 -10.24 -18.85
C ALA A 343 20.72 -11.68 -18.73
N ASN A 344 20.34 -12.13 -17.53
CA ASN A 344 19.74 -13.43 -17.29
C ASN A 344 18.30 -13.54 -17.84
N GLY A 345 17.67 -12.44 -18.24
CA GLY A 345 16.31 -12.39 -18.79
C GLY A 345 15.19 -12.59 -17.76
N LEU A 346 15.51 -12.61 -16.46
CA LEU A 346 14.56 -12.89 -15.37
C LEU A 346 13.87 -11.65 -14.82
N GLY A 347 14.22 -10.45 -15.34
CA GLY A 347 13.54 -9.19 -15.02
C GLY A 347 14.06 -8.46 -13.79
N GLY A 348 15.09 -8.95 -13.13
CA GLY A 348 15.83 -8.18 -12.12
C GLY A 348 16.64 -7.07 -12.79
N GLY A 349 16.91 -5.98 -12.05
CA GLY A 349 17.71 -4.88 -12.58
C GLY A 349 17.97 -3.78 -11.56
N THR A 350 18.74 -2.79 -11.97
CA THR A 350 19.11 -1.63 -11.17
C THR A 350 18.77 -0.34 -11.89
N ALA A 351 18.44 0.70 -11.14
CA ALA A 351 18.29 2.06 -11.65
C ALA A 351 19.05 3.03 -10.74
N THR A 352 19.65 4.04 -11.34
CA THR A 352 20.36 5.08 -10.60
C THR A 352 20.09 6.42 -11.26
N TRP A 353 19.82 7.43 -10.46
CA TRP A 353 19.81 8.82 -10.92
C TRP A 353 20.59 9.72 -10.00
N ARG A 354 21.12 10.77 -10.56
CA ARG A 354 21.92 11.74 -9.85
C ARG A 354 21.44 13.14 -10.14
N ASP A 355 21.12 13.85 -9.09
CA ASP A 355 20.94 15.29 -9.11
C ASP A 355 22.24 15.97 -8.72
N SER A 356 22.62 17.05 -9.42
CA SER A 356 23.88 17.74 -9.21
C SER A 356 24.02 18.36 -7.81
N ASN A 357 22.90 18.63 -7.12
CA ASN A 357 22.89 19.27 -5.81
C ASN A 357 22.40 18.33 -4.70
N ALA A 358 21.45 17.43 -5.00
CA ALA A 358 20.83 16.54 -4.00
C ALA A 358 21.55 15.19 -3.86
N GLY A 359 22.41 14.80 -4.83
CA GLY A 359 23.19 13.56 -4.74
C GLY A 359 22.70 12.44 -5.66
N THR A 360 23.00 11.21 -5.26
CA THR A 360 22.69 10.00 -6.04
C THR A 360 21.62 9.19 -5.31
N PHE A 361 20.69 8.63 -6.08
CA PHE A 361 19.62 7.74 -5.63
C PHE A 361 19.75 6.42 -6.38
N SER A 362 19.73 5.31 -5.65
CA SER A 362 20.01 3.97 -6.17
C SER A 362 18.85 3.02 -5.85
N PHE A 363 18.47 2.21 -6.83
CA PHE A 363 17.31 1.33 -6.74
C PHE A 363 17.60 -0.03 -7.36
N ILE A 364 16.89 -1.03 -6.85
CA ILE A 364 16.77 -2.36 -7.44
C ILE A 364 15.29 -2.58 -7.81
N PHE A 365 15.04 -3.34 -8.86
CA PHE A 365 13.70 -3.69 -9.27
C PHE A 365 13.60 -5.13 -9.79
N TYR A 366 12.37 -5.66 -9.73
CA TYR A 366 11.98 -6.91 -10.41
C TYR A 366 10.74 -6.67 -11.25
N MET A 367 10.85 -6.89 -12.56
CA MET A 367 9.76 -6.68 -13.51
C MET A 367 8.73 -7.80 -13.41
N ILE A 368 7.48 -7.43 -13.21
CA ILE A 368 6.32 -8.32 -13.32
C ILE A 368 5.92 -8.41 -14.81
N SER A 369 5.97 -7.28 -15.49
CA SER A 369 5.69 -7.12 -16.92
C SER A 369 6.43 -5.88 -17.43
N PRO A 370 6.45 -5.59 -18.74
CA PRO A 370 6.98 -4.33 -19.25
C PRO A 370 6.30 -3.06 -18.69
N THR A 371 5.13 -3.21 -18.06
CA THR A 371 4.34 -2.08 -17.52
C THR A 371 4.28 -2.03 -16.00
N LYS A 372 4.87 -3.02 -15.30
CA LYS A 372 4.83 -3.08 -13.84
C LYS A 372 6.06 -3.77 -13.27
N ALA A 373 6.63 -3.19 -12.21
CA ALA A 373 7.69 -3.81 -11.42
C ALA A 373 7.49 -3.53 -9.92
N VAL A 374 8.13 -4.33 -9.06
CA VAL A 374 8.42 -3.95 -7.68
C VAL A 374 9.72 -3.17 -7.67
N PHE A 375 9.86 -2.21 -6.76
CA PHE A 375 10.91 -1.22 -6.78
C PHE A 375 11.39 -0.95 -5.34
N GLN A 376 12.69 -1.03 -5.08
CA GLN A 376 13.29 -0.87 -3.75
C GLN A 376 14.42 0.13 -3.81
N GLU A 377 14.47 1.05 -2.88
CA GLU A 377 15.59 1.97 -2.70
C GLU A 377 16.73 1.27 -1.94
N THR A 378 17.96 1.54 -2.34
CA THR A 378 19.16 0.91 -1.77
C THR A 378 20.16 1.90 -1.20
N ASP A 379 19.76 3.14 -1.01
CA ASP A 379 20.60 4.16 -0.39
C ASP A 379 20.80 3.87 1.09
N SER A 380 21.99 4.19 1.59
CA SER A 380 22.39 3.88 2.96
C SER A 380 21.47 4.57 3.98
N GLY A 381 20.99 3.81 4.95
CA GLY A 381 20.11 4.29 6.02
C GLY A 381 18.65 4.46 5.60
N ILE A 382 18.27 4.02 4.40
CA ILE A 382 16.89 4.03 3.90
C ILE A 382 16.45 2.59 3.62
N THR A 383 15.27 2.22 4.10
CA THR A 383 14.59 0.97 3.79
C THR A 383 13.21 1.34 3.26
N SER A 384 13.06 1.39 1.95
CA SER A 384 11.81 1.73 1.29
C SER A 384 11.59 0.87 0.05
N ASP A 385 10.37 0.49 -0.19
CA ASP A 385 9.94 -0.30 -1.34
C ASP A 385 8.53 0.05 -1.78
N GLY A 386 8.15 -0.47 -2.94
CA GLY A 386 6.83 -0.26 -3.49
C GLY A 386 6.72 -0.64 -4.96
N THR A 387 5.96 0.12 -5.71
CA THR A 387 5.56 -0.25 -7.08
C THR A 387 5.98 0.78 -8.11
N LEU A 388 6.46 0.29 -9.25
CA LEU A 388 6.70 1.03 -10.48
C LEU A 388 5.62 0.66 -11.50
N LEU A 389 4.95 1.65 -12.10
CA LEU A 389 3.86 1.49 -13.05
C LEU A 389 4.12 2.32 -14.31
N ALA A 390 3.94 1.70 -15.48
CA ALA A 390 4.02 2.44 -16.75
C ALA A 390 2.89 3.47 -16.84
N GLN A 391 3.26 4.67 -17.25
CA GLN A 391 2.30 5.75 -17.46
C GLN A 391 1.67 5.63 -18.85
N THR A 392 0.41 6.01 -18.97
CA THR A 392 -0.24 6.09 -20.29
C THR A 392 0.49 7.07 -21.18
N ALA A 393 0.78 6.68 -22.42
CA ALA A 393 1.37 7.56 -23.41
C ALA A 393 0.45 8.77 -23.71
N GLY A 394 1.01 9.96 -23.66
CA GLY A 394 0.32 11.21 -23.97
C GLY A 394 -0.08 12.04 -22.74
N PRO A 395 -0.51 13.28 -22.98
CA PRO A 395 -0.80 14.19 -21.89
C PRO A 395 -2.09 13.82 -21.15
N ILE A 396 -2.01 13.83 -19.83
CA ILE A 396 -3.18 13.75 -18.94
C ILE A 396 -3.61 15.17 -18.60
N SER A 397 -4.87 15.50 -18.87
CA SER A 397 -5.42 16.82 -18.57
C SER A 397 -6.26 16.80 -17.31
N ALA A 398 -6.53 17.98 -16.75
CA ALA A 398 -7.49 18.11 -15.64
C ALA A 398 -8.88 17.56 -16.02
N THR A 399 -9.30 17.71 -17.30
CA THR A 399 -10.53 17.10 -17.82
C THR A 399 -10.44 15.57 -17.84
N GLY A 400 -9.29 14.99 -18.18
CA GLY A 400 -9.06 13.55 -18.16
C GLY A 400 -9.11 12.97 -16.75
N LEU A 401 -8.73 13.75 -15.74
CA LEU A 401 -8.80 13.36 -14.33
C LEU A 401 -10.16 13.69 -13.68
N ALA A 402 -11.08 14.41 -14.36
CA ALA A 402 -12.38 14.72 -13.78
C ALA A 402 -13.21 13.44 -13.54
N GLY A 403 -13.84 13.32 -12.38
CA GLY A 403 -14.65 12.18 -11.96
C GLY A 403 -14.48 11.84 -10.49
N ASP A 404 -15.02 10.70 -10.10
CA ASP A 404 -14.98 10.18 -8.73
C ASP A 404 -13.89 9.12 -8.57
N PHE A 405 -13.24 9.15 -7.41
CA PHE A 405 -12.16 8.23 -7.07
C PHE A 405 -12.31 7.74 -5.64
N ALA A 406 -12.09 6.46 -5.44
CA ALA A 406 -11.79 5.91 -4.12
C ALA A 406 -10.32 6.12 -3.79
N PHE A 407 -9.99 6.44 -2.55
CA PHE A 407 -8.60 6.59 -2.13
C PHE A 407 -8.30 5.85 -0.82
N VAL A 408 -7.02 5.53 -0.68
CA VAL A 408 -6.38 5.22 0.59
C VAL A 408 -5.07 5.98 0.63
N TRP A 409 -4.84 6.66 1.72
CA TRP A 409 -3.51 7.14 2.09
C TRP A 409 -3.24 6.88 3.56
N SER A 410 -1.99 6.84 3.90
CA SER A 410 -1.57 6.50 5.25
C SER A 410 -0.20 7.08 5.53
N GLY A 411 0.14 7.16 6.79
CA GLY A 411 1.45 7.60 7.21
C GLY A 411 1.49 8.05 8.66
N VAL A 412 2.37 9.00 8.93
CA VAL A 412 2.59 9.52 10.28
C VAL A 412 2.41 11.04 10.27
N ASP A 413 1.56 11.53 11.15
CA ASP A 413 1.48 12.94 11.55
C ASP A 413 2.26 13.10 12.88
N THR A 414 1.62 13.12 14.02
CA THR A 414 2.29 12.91 15.32
C THR A 414 2.47 11.44 15.60
N ASP A 415 1.47 10.65 15.27
CA ASP A 415 1.40 9.19 15.32
C ASP A 415 0.86 8.67 13.99
N GLU A 416 0.68 7.35 13.88
CA GLU A 416 0.14 6.77 12.66
C GLU A 416 -1.30 7.22 12.39
N ALA A 417 -1.58 7.57 11.15
CA ALA A 417 -2.89 7.96 10.68
C ALA A 417 -3.24 7.27 9.35
N ASP A 418 -4.43 6.68 9.29
CA ASP A 418 -4.93 5.91 8.16
C ASP A 418 -6.23 6.50 7.65
N PHE A 419 -6.26 6.80 6.35
CA PHE A 419 -7.33 7.53 5.69
C PHE A 419 -7.95 6.70 4.57
N VAL A 420 -9.26 6.72 4.47
CA VAL A 420 -10.01 6.14 3.37
C VAL A 420 -11.17 7.05 3.00
N GLY A 421 -11.52 7.14 1.74
CA GLY A 421 -12.61 8.02 1.35
C GLY A 421 -12.83 8.13 -0.14
N GLN A 422 -13.66 9.09 -0.50
CA GLN A 422 -14.03 9.42 -1.87
C GLN A 422 -13.54 10.83 -2.20
N LEU A 423 -12.86 10.96 -3.34
CA LEU A 423 -12.39 12.21 -3.93
C LEU A 423 -13.14 12.46 -5.23
N HIS A 424 -13.73 13.63 -5.36
CA HIS A 424 -14.36 14.14 -6.58
C HIS A 424 -13.49 15.22 -7.22
N LEU A 425 -13.13 15.04 -8.48
CA LEU A 425 -12.38 16.00 -9.27
C LEU A 425 -13.25 16.59 -10.37
N THR A 426 -13.25 17.92 -10.52
CA THR A 426 -13.91 18.60 -11.62
C THR A 426 -12.90 19.12 -12.64
N SER A 427 -13.34 19.38 -13.87
CA SER A 427 -12.49 19.95 -14.93
C SER A 427 -12.34 21.48 -14.83
N THR A 428 -13.00 22.12 -13.87
CA THR A 428 -12.96 23.58 -13.69
C THR A 428 -11.69 24.02 -12.98
N SER A 429 -11.25 25.25 -13.19
CA SER A 429 -10.15 25.85 -12.43
C SER A 429 -10.59 26.28 -11.04
N GLY A 430 -9.65 26.38 -10.10
CA GLY A 430 -9.90 26.77 -8.72
C GLY A 430 -10.04 25.58 -7.78
N ASN A 431 -10.98 25.60 -6.84
CA ASN A 431 -11.26 24.48 -5.93
C ASN A 431 -11.99 23.36 -6.69
N ASN A 432 -11.24 22.58 -7.45
CA ASN A 432 -11.73 21.53 -8.33
C ASN A 432 -11.62 20.13 -7.73
N ALA A 433 -11.11 20.01 -6.50
CA ALA A 433 -11.09 18.78 -5.73
C ALA A 433 -11.98 18.93 -4.49
N SER A 434 -12.81 17.95 -4.22
CA SER A 434 -13.64 17.87 -3.02
C SER A 434 -13.86 16.42 -2.64
N GLY A 435 -14.24 16.14 -1.41
CA GLY A 435 -14.50 14.76 -1.01
C GLY A 435 -14.85 14.61 0.45
N ILE A 436 -14.94 13.35 0.85
CA ILE A 436 -15.26 12.94 2.22
C ILE A 436 -14.31 11.81 2.60
N MET A 437 -13.78 11.86 3.81
CA MET A 437 -12.89 10.85 4.34
C MET A 437 -13.27 10.42 5.75
N ASP A 438 -12.98 9.18 6.03
CA ASP A 438 -12.87 8.64 7.38
C ASP A 438 -11.41 8.38 7.67
N PHE A 439 -10.96 8.65 8.87
CA PHE A 439 -9.60 8.32 9.28
C PHE A 439 -9.51 8.01 10.77
N ASN A 440 -8.48 7.28 11.11
CA ASN A 440 -8.11 6.97 12.48
C ASN A 440 -6.69 7.46 12.74
N GLU A 441 -6.52 8.27 13.77
CA GLU A 441 -5.23 8.76 14.23
C GLU A 441 -4.93 8.11 15.58
N PHE A 442 -3.98 7.20 15.62
CA PHE A 442 -3.69 6.34 16.76
C PHE A 442 -3.38 7.13 18.03
N GLY A 443 -2.46 8.09 17.95
CA GLY A 443 -2.02 8.87 19.10
C GLY A 443 -3.07 9.86 19.61
N ALA A 444 -3.97 10.33 18.75
CA ALA A 444 -5.09 11.18 19.15
C ALA A 444 -6.15 10.40 19.94
N GLY A 445 -6.16 9.05 19.82
CA GLY A 445 -7.18 8.18 20.41
C GLY A 445 -8.59 8.54 19.94
N LYS A 446 -8.72 8.99 18.68
CA LYS A 446 -9.96 9.47 18.07
C LYS A 446 -10.15 8.89 16.70
N GLN A 447 -11.38 8.51 16.43
CA GLN A 447 -11.86 8.16 15.11
C GLN A 447 -12.56 9.37 14.50
N PHE A 448 -12.31 9.62 13.23
CA PHE A 448 -12.88 10.75 12.49
C PHE A 448 -13.71 10.19 11.33
N PHE A 449 -14.99 10.55 11.28
CA PHE A 449 -15.93 10.08 10.27
C PHE A 449 -16.57 11.24 9.53
N ASP A 450 -16.86 11.02 8.25
CA ASP A 450 -17.53 11.98 7.37
C ASP A 450 -16.85 13.35 7.32
N ILE A 451 -15.53 13.38 7.36
CA ILE A 451 -14.77 14.63 7.31
C ILE A 451 -14.70 15.12 5.87
N GLN A 452 -15.36 16.24 5.61
CA GLN A 452 -15.37 16.87 4.31
C GLN A 452 -14.08 17.67 4.09
N PHE A 453 -13.58 17.61 2.85
CA PHE A 453 -12.43 18.39 2.42
C PHE A 453 -12.66 18.99 1.02
N SER A 454 -11.92 20.05 0.72
CA SER A 454 -11.89 20.64 -0.62
C SER A 454 -10.57 21.36 -0.87
N GLY A 455 -10.27 21.59 -2.17
CA GLY A 455 -9.09 22.35 -2.56
C GLY A 455 -8.76 22.25 -4.04
N PRO A 456 -7.65 22.82 -4.48
CA PRO A 456 -7.23 22.77 -5.87
C PRO A 456 -6.39 21.52 -6.20
N LEU A 457 -6.66 20.94 -7.37
CA LEU A 457 -5.72 20.13 -8.14
C LEU A 457 -5.17 20.99 -9.28
N THR A 458 -3.86 21.21 -9.31
CA THR A 458 -3.18 21.90 -10.40
C THR A 458 -2.43 20.88 -11.25
N VAL A 459 -2.86 20.72 -12.50
CA VAL A 459 -2.24 19.79 -13.45
C VAL A 459 -1.24 20.57 -14.30
N THR A 460 0.03 20.18 -14.19
CA THR A 460 1.14 20.75 -14.97
C THR A 460 1.39 19.89 -16.21
N ALA A 461 1.44 20.50 -17.40
CA ALA A 461 1.70 19.75 -18.64
C ALA A 461 3.05 18.98 -18.55
N PRO A 462 3.11 17.71 -18.99
CA PRO A 462 2.10 16.94 -19.72
C PRO A 462 1.00 16.30 -18.86
N GLY A 463 0.91 16.58 -17.55
CA GLY A 463 -0.10 16.06 -16.64
C GLY A 463 0.25 14.72 -15.98
N THR A 464 1.30 14.07 -16.40
CA THR A 464 1.80 12.82 -15.76
C THR A 464 2.48 13.08 -14.41
N GLY A 465 2.79 14.34 -14.08
CA GLY A 465 3.37 14.80 -12.83
C GLY A 465 4.74 15.46 -13.01
N PRO A 466 5.22 16.16 -11.99
CA PRO A 466 4.54 16.41 -10.71
C PRO A 466 3.35 17.36 -10.87
N ASN A 467 2.20 16.98 -10.29
CA ASN A 467 1.01 17.82 -10.19
C ASN A 467 0.81 18.16 -8.70
N THR A 468 0.16 19.29 -8.40
CA THR A 468 -0.07 19.69 -7.00
C THR A 468 -1.53 19.47 -6.62
N LEU A 469 -1.77 18.75 -5.51
CA LEU A 469 -3.09 18.58 -4.91
C LEU A 469 -3.06 19.12 -3.48
N VAL A 470 -3.90 20.11 -3.20
CA VAL A 470 -4.05 20.69 -1.86
C VAL A 470 -5.46 20.41 -1.38
N LEU A 471 -5.59 19.82 -0.20
CA LEU A 471 -6.88 19.47 0.38
C LEU A 471 -6.98 20.09 1.77
N THR A 472 -8.06 20.79 2.06
CA THR A 472 -8.30 21.44 3.35
C THR A 472 -9.62 20.97 3.94
N THR A 473 -9.57 20.49 5.19
CA THR A 473 -10.76 20.21 6.00
C THR A 473 -11.18 21.48 6.74
N THR A 474 -12.44 21.55 7.14
CA THR A 474 -12.93 22.64 8.00
C THR A 474 -13.31 22.16 9.38
N PHE A 475 -13.43 20.85 9.57
CA PHE A 475 -13.86 20.20 10.81
C PHE A 475 -12.94 19.02 11.15
N PRO A 476 -12.60 18.74 12.42
CA PRO A 476 -12.96 19.51 13.64
C PRO A 476 -12.20 20.83 13.75
N SER A 477 -11.12 20.97 13.01
CA SER A 477 -10.34 22.22 12.83
C SER A 477 -9.79 22.28 11.42
N PRO A 478 -9.55 23.46 10.84
CA PRO A 478 -8.93 23.57 9.55
C PRO A 478 -7.57 22.86 9.52
N THR A 479 -7.45 21.86 8.66
CA THR A 479 -6.19 21.13 8.43
C THR A 479 -5.96 21.04 6.94
N THR A 480 -4.76 21.41 6.48
CA THR A 480 -4.38 21.36 5.08
C THR A 480 -3.39 20.23 4.86
N PHE A 481 -3.63 19.45 3.81
CA PHE A 481 -2.77 18.38 3.31
C PHE A 481 -2.24 18.80 1.94
N ASN A 482 -0.91 18.84 1.80
CA ASN A 482 -0.25 19.16 0.56
C ASN A 482 0.34 17.89 -0.04
N PHE A 483 -0.04 17.58 -1.29
CA PHE A 483 0.45 16.42 -2.00
C PHE A 483 1.07 16.80 -3.33
N THR A 484 2.13 16.08 -3.71
CA THR A 484 2.49 15.94 -5.11
C THR A 484 1.83 14.68 -5.66
N ALA A 485 1.28 14.81 -6.88
CA ALA A 485 0.48 13.79 -7.54
C ALA A 485 1.12 13.37 -8.87
N TYR A 486 1.29 12.06 -9.04
CA TYR A 486 1.83 11.43 -10.25
C TYR A 486 0.75 10.56 -10.88
N ALA A 487 0.19 10.99 -11.99
CA ALA A 487 -0.84 10.23 -12.68
C ALA A 487 -0.20 9.08 -13.49
N VAL A 488 -0.59 7.87 -13.19
CA VAL A 488 -0.25 6.68 -13.98
C VAL A 488 -1.07 6.70 -15.28
N ASP A 489 -2.36 6.88 -15.12
CA ASP A 489 -3.34 7.04 -16.20
C ASP A 489 -4.51 7.91 -15.71
N ALA A 490 -5.60 7.98 -16.47
CA ALA A 490 -6.80 8.69 -16.07
C ALA A 490 -7.54 8.05 -14.88
N ASN A 491 -7.18 6.82 -14.49
CA ASN A 491 -7.87 6.04 -13.46
C ASN A 491 -7.04 5.86 -12.18
N THR A 492 -5.73 6.08 -12.24
CA THR A 492 -4.81 5.82 -11.14
C THR A 492 -3.86 6.99 -10.96
N VAL A 493 -3.82 7.55 -9.76
CA VAL A 493 -2.87 8.61 -9.38
C VAL A 493 -2.18 8.23 -8.07
N LEU A 494 -0.87 8.38 -8.04
CA LEU A 494 -0.02 8.17 -6.87
C LEU A 494 0.18 9.50 -6.16
N LEU A 495 0.15 9.50 -4.83
CA LEU A 495 0.24 10.70 -4.00
C LEU A 495 1.35 10.56 -2.96
N VAL A 496 2.15 11.60 -2.80
CA VAL A 496 3.07 11.76 -1.67
C VAL A 496 2.83 13.10 -0.99
N GLY A 497 2.74 13.09 0.34
CA GLY A 497 2.58 14.29 1.15
C GLY A 497 3.88 15.10 1.19
N VAL A 498 3.78 16.40 0.91
CA VAL A 498 4.91 17.34 0.92
C VAL A 498 4.78 18.35 2.06
N ASP A 499 4.15 17.96 3.14
CA ASP A 499 4.12 18.70 4.40
C ASP A 499 5.37 18.38 5.22
N ASN A 500 5.94 19.38 5.89
CA ASN A 500 7.14 19.20 6.73
C ASN A 500 6.84 18.67 8.14
N ASN A 501 5.58 18.52 8.51
CA ASN A 501 5.15 18.04 9.82
C ASN A 501 4.46 16.67 9.77
N ARG A 502 4.36 16.05 8.60
CA ARG A 502 3.77 14.72 8.42
C ARG A 502 4.34 14.02 7.20
N VAL A 503 4.36 12.71 7.24
CA VAL A 503 4.75 11.85 6.10
C VAL A 503 3.53 11.03 5.70
N LEU A 504 2.99 11.30 4.53
CA LEU A 504 1.80 10.62 3.99
C LEU A 504 2.08 10.11 2.59
N ALA A 505 1.51 8.98 2.25
CA ALA A 505 1.50 8.48 0.89
C ALA A 505 0.25 7.65 0.59
N GLY A 506 -0.12 7.58 -0.67
CA GLY A 506 -1.28 6.80 -1.06
C GLY A 506 -1.57 6.82 -2.54
N SER A 507 -2.73 6.32 -2.87
CA SER A 507 -3.21 6.28 -4.24
C SER A 507 -4.70 6.56 -4.31
N VAL A 508 -5.12 7.05 -5.47
CA VAL A 508 -6.52 7.17 -5.82
C VAL A 508 -6.82 6.28 -7.02
N ALA A 509 -7.98 5.63 -7.01
CA ALA A 509 -8.46 4.76 -8.08
C ALA A 509 -9.87 5.22 -8.52
N ARG A 510 -10.06 5.42 -9.83
CA ARG A 510 -11.31 5.91 -10.39
C ARG A 510 -12.47 4.96 -10.08
N GLN A 511 -13.59 5.54 -9.73
CA GLN A 511 -14.89 4.88 -9.62
C GLN A 511 -15.62 4.89 -10.98
N PRO A 512 -16.51 3.91 -11.25
CA PRO A 512 -17.24 3.81 -12.51
C PRO A 512 -18.25 4.93 -12.75
#